data_571235da859d9ff3c157a10255b60fb0
#
_entry.id   571235da859d9ff3c157a10255b60fb0
#
_cell.length_a   1.000
_cell.length_b   1.000
_cell.length_c   1.000
_cell.angle_alpha   90.00
_cell.angle_beta   90.00
_cell.angle_gamma   90.00
#
_symmetry.space_group_name_H-M   'P 1'
#
loop_
_entity.id
_entity.type
_entity.pdbx_description
1 polymer ?
#
loop_
_entity_poly.entity_id
_entity_poly.type
_entity_poly.pdbx_seq_one_letter_code
_entity_poly.pdbx_strand_id
1 'polypeptide(L)'
;MVRNVWNYDYMVYGDESNPPNIETVHEYIPEDVQFAKLRITTTGHGQGNTENAAEFSYKIHDILIDQQSAFLHDFWRNDCEFNSCSPQFGTWQFDRAGFCPGDKVMWDDFNLLNLHTPGEMISLDYVLEDYLNECSPNNSDCIDGQTCTSCDYNNNGHTEPFYFISSQLIYYTCLLYTSDAADEST
;
A
#
# COMPACT_ATOMS: atom_id res chain seq x y z
N MET A 1 7.04 -8.81 18.25
CA MET A 1 7.86 -7.64 17.84
C MET A 1 7.26 -7.03 16.59
N VAL A 2 7.31 -5.70 16.43
CA VAL A 2 6.82 -5.00 15.24
C VAL A 2 7.93 -4.10 14.70
N ARG A 3 8.12 -4.07 13.39
CA ARG A 3 9.05 -3.17 12.69
C ARG A 3 8.32 -2.50 11.53
N ASN A 4 8.51 -1.20 11.35
CA ASN A 4 8.07 -0.51 10.14
C ASN A 4 9.01 -0.86 8.99
N VAL A 5 8.42 -1.03 7.80
CA VAL A 5 9.15 -1.36 6.56
C VAL A 5 9.09 -0.16 5.63
N TRP A 6 7.98 0.02 4.94
CA TRP A 6 7.76 1.18 4.08
C TRP A 6 6.80 2.16 4.77
N ASN A 7 7.10 3.45 4.64
CA ASN A 7 6.26 4.52 5.16
C ASN A 7 6.40 5.76 4.26
N TYR A 8 5.48 5.89 3.33
CA TYR A 8 5.45 6.98 2.35
C TYR A 8 4.15 7.76 2.47
N ASP A 9 4.27 9.02 2.85
CA ASP A 9 3.13 9.92 3.08
C ASP A 9 2.63 10.58 1.78
N TYR A 10 3.43 10.57 0.73
CA TYR A 10 3.09 11.19 -0.55
C TYR A 10 3.98 10.60 -1.65
N MET A 11 3.62 9.43 -2.14
CA MET A 11 4.33 8.77 -3.23
C MET A 11 3.67 9.16 -4.55
N VAL A 12 4.25 10.13 -5.26
CA VAL A 12 3.77 10.55 -6.58
C VAL A 12 3.82 9.37 -7.55
N TYR A 13 2.78 9.25 -8.37
CA TYR A 13 2.59 8.13 -9.26
C TYR A 13 2.41 8.59 -10.71
N GLY A 14 3.25 8.07 -11.60
CA GLY A 14 3.16 8.33 -13.04
C GLY A 14 3.82 9.62 -13.52
N ASP A 15 4.68 10.25 -12.73
CA ASP A 15 5.52 11.36 -13.17
C ASP A 15 6.89 10.83 -13.60
N GLU A 16 7.19 10.86 -14.91
CA GLU A 16 8.49 10.42 -15.45
C GLU A 16 9.67 11.25 -14.95
N SER A 17 9.44 12.52 -14.61
CA SER A 17 10.49 13.40 -14.09
C SER A 17 10.81 13.14 -12.62
N ASN A 18 9.90 12.46 -11.92
CA ASN A 18 10.02 12.08 -10.52
C ASN A 18 9.43 10.67 -10.29
N PRO A 19 10.05 9.62 -10.85
CA PRO A 19 9.52 8.27 -10.71
C PRO A 19 9.51 7.82 -9.25
N PRO A 20 8.52 7.02 -8.83
CA PRO A 20 8.47 6.45 -7.50
C PRO A 20 9.74 5.68 -7.18
N ASN A 21 10.35 5.99 -6.05
CA ASN A 21 11.52 5.27 -5.56
C ASN A 21 11.18 4.62 -4.22
N ILE A 22 10.83 3.35 -4.25
CA ILE A 22 10.59 2.54 -3.06
C ILE A 22 11.83 1.69 -2.83
N GLU A 23 12.47 1.89 -1.68
CA GLU A 23 13.70 1.20 -1.36
C GLU A 23 13.47 -0.28 -1.05
N THR A 24 14.37 -1.14 -1.55
CA THR A 24 14.45 -2.54 -1.12
C THR A 24 14.81 -2.60 0.36
N VAL A 25 14.05 -3.35 1.12
CA VAL A 25 14.29 -3.55 2.55
C VAL A 25 14.84 -4.94 2.81
N HIS A 26 15.96 -5.01 3.53
CA HIS A 26 16.56 -6.26 3.96
C HIS A 26 16.23 -6.52 5.43
N GLU A 27 15.62 -7.66 5.71
CA GLU A 27 15.20 -8.03 7.04
C GLU A 27 15.63 -9.45 7.42
N TYR A 28 16.02 -9.61 8.68
CA TYR A 28 16.31 -10.90 9.28
C TYR A 28 15.09 -11.42 10.02
N ILE A 29 14.63 -12.62 9.66
CA ILE A 29 13.55 -13.30 10.39
C ILE A 29 14.17 -14.00 11.60
N PRO A 30 13.88 -13.58 12.85
CA PRO A 30 14.49 -14.19 14.03
C PRO A 30 14.20 -15.68 14.14
N GLU A 31 15.16 -16.45 14.66
CA GLU A 31 15.07 -17.92 14.76
C GLU A 31 13.92 -18.42 15.66
N ASP A 32 13.53 -17.63 16.66
CA ASP A 32 12.48 -17.97 17.63
C ASP A 32 11.05 -17.57 17.18
N VAL A 33 10.91 -17.05 15.96
CA VAL A 33 9.63 -16.64 15.41
C VAL A 33 8.79 -17.87 15.06
N GLN A 34 7.57 -17.91 15.56
CA GLN A 34 6.58 -18.94 15.26
C GLN A 34 5.60 -18.52 14.16
N PHE A 35 5.41 -17.23 13.99
CA PHE A 35 4.60 -16.65 12.93
C PHE A 35 5.11 -15.26 12.57
N ALA A 36 5.19 -14.98 11.28
CA ALA A 36 5.59 -13.69 10.75
C ALA A 36 4.65 -13.24 9.65
N LYS A 37 4.24 -11.99 9.69
CA LYS A 37 3.44 -11.40 8.62
C LYS A 37 3.92 -10.02 8.24
N LEU A 38 3.78 -9.72 6.96
CA LEU A 38 3.87 -8.37 6.43
C LEU A 38 2.45 -7.80 6.38
N ARG A 39 2.21 -6.70 7.10
CA ARG A 39 0.98 -5.92 7.02
C ARG A 39 1.21 -4.72 6.14
N ILE A 40 0.31 -4.49 5.20
CA ILE A 40 0.37 -3.35 4.29
C ILE A 40 -0.97 -2.61 4.31
N THR A 41 -0.90 -1.30 4.36
CA THR A 41 -2.00 -0.38 4.16
C THR A 41 -1.63 0.57 3.04
N THR A 42 -2.44 0.63 1.99
CA THR A 42 -2.24 1.55 0.87
C THR A 42 -3.54 2.29 0.57
N THR A 43 -3.45 3.59 0.32
CA THR A 43 -4.57 4.39 -0.19
C THR A 43 -4.12 5.23 -1.36
N GLY A 44 -4.91 5.22 -2.43
CA GLY A 44 -4.66 6.01 -3.62
C GLY A 44 -5.47 7.31 -3.63
N HIS A 45 -4.88 8.38 -4.10
CA HIS A 45 -5.47 9.71 -4.15
C HIS A 45 -5.17 10.37 -5.48
N GLY A 46 -6.11 11.17 -5.96
CA GLY A 46 -6.01 11.90 -7.21
C GLY A 46 -7.19 11.65 -8.13
N GLN A 47 -7.54 12.66 -8.91
CA GLN A 47 -8.60 12.60 -9.91
C GLN A 47 -8.36 13.62 -11.02
N GLY A 48 -9.05 13.46 -12.15
CA GLY A 48 -8.92 14.35 -13.29
C GLY A 48 -7.59 14.20 -14.04
N ASN A 49 -6.82 13.18 -13.72
CA ASN A 49 -5.61 12.76 -14.39
C ASN A 49 -5.89 11.59 -15.35
N THR A 50 -4.87 11.08 -16.02
CA THR A 50 -5.01 9.92 -16.90
C THR A 50 -5.61 8.74 -16.11
N GLU A 51 -6.70 8.16 -16.59
CA GLU A 51 -7.45 7.06 -15.95
C GLU A 51 -8.04 7.38 -14.57
N ASN A 52 -8.00 8.62 -14.10
CA ASN A 52 -8.33 9.00 -12.71
C ASN A 52 -7.49 8.27 -11.65
N ALA A 53 -6.22 7.97 -11.99
CA ALA A 53 -5.31 7.36 -11.02
C ALA A 53 -4.90 8.39 -9.94
N ALA A 54 -4.53 8.01 -8.77
CA ALA A 54 -4.46 6.66 -8.20
C ALA A 54 -5.77 6.29 -7.47
N GLU A 55 -6.72 7.24 -7.32
CA GLU A 55 -7.90 7.07 -6.47
C GLU A 55 -8.98 6.21 -7.12
N PHE A 56 -9.29 6.46 -8.40
CA PHE A 56 -10.41 5.84 -9.09
C PHE A 56 -10.01 4.88 -10.22
N SER A 57 -8.78 4.42 -10.24
CA SER A 57 -8.29 3.41 -11.16
C SER A 57 -7.87 2.16 -10.41
N TYR A 58 -8.38 1.01 -10.85
CA TYR A 58 -8.02 -0.28 -10.29
C TYR A 58 -6.58 -0.61 -10.64
N LYS A 59 -5.74 -0.74 -9.61
CA LYS A 59 -4.33 -1.10 -9.73
C LYS A 59 -3.98 -2.17 -8.71
N ILE A 60 -3.10 -3.09 -9.10
CA ILE A 60 -2.57 -4.12 -8.23
C ILE A 60 -1.07 -3.88 -8.08
N HIS A 61 -0.59 -3.82 -6.84
CA HIS A 61 0.84 -3.70 -6.57
C HIS A 61 1.43 -5.08 -6.29
N ASP A 62 2.69 -5.29 -6.64
CA ASP A 62 3.37 -6.55 -6.42
C ASP A 62 4.35 -6.44 -5.24
N ILE A 63 4.33 -7.44 -4.37
CA ILE A 63 5.27 -7.58 -3.28
C ILE A 63 6.23 -8.71 -3.63
N LEU A 64 7.49 -8.34 -3.84
CA LEU A 64 8.52 -9.32 -4.13
C LEU A 64 9.26 -9.68 -2.84
N ILE A 65 9.63 -10.95 -2.76
CA ILE A 65 10.57 -11.45 -1.76
C ILE A 65 11.72 -12.12 -2.52
N ASP A 66 12.94 -11.70 -2.20
CA ASP A 66 14.15 -12.15 -2.88
C ASP A 66 14.05 -12.04 -4.41
N GLN A 67 13.50 -10.89 -4.87
CA GLN A 67 13.29 -10.52 -6.27
C GLN A 67 12.27 -11.41 -7.03
N GLN A 68 11.47 -12.18 -6.31
CA GLN A 68 10.40 -13.00 -6.90
C GLN A 68 9.04 -12.49 -6.41
N SER A 69 8.07 -12.37 -7.32
CA SER A 69 6.70 -12.03 -6.96
C SER A 69 6.16 -13.04 -5.96
N ALA A 70 5.79 -12.56 -4.80
CA ALA A 70 5.34 -13.38 -3.67
C ALA A 70 3.86 -13.13 -3.34
N PHE A 71 3.43 -11.88 -3.38
CA PHE A 71 2.06 -11.50 -3.04
C PHE A 71 1.59 -10.35 -3.94
N LEU A 72 0.34 -10.46 -4.39
CA LEU A 72 -0.37 -9.37 -5.05
C LEU A 72 -1.15 -8.60 -4.00
N HIS A 73 -0.90 -7.30 -3.91
CA HIS A 73 -1.58 -6.39 -3.01
C HIS A 73 -2.72 -5.70 -3.76
N ASP A 74 -3.93 -6.28 -3.63
CA ASP A 74 -5.18 -5.74 -4.17
C ASP A 74 -5.93 -5.00 -3.07
N PHE A 75 -5.81 -3.69 -3.04
CA PHE A 75 -6.40 -2.82 -2.03
C PHE A 75 -7.66 -2.09 -2.52
N TRP A 76 -8.24 -2.54 -3.65
CA TRP A 76 -9.44 -1.91 -4.21
C TRP A 76 -10.65 -2.08 -3.31
N ARG A 77 -11.42 -0.99 -3.16
CA ARG A 77 -12.69 -0.97 -2.42
C ARG A 77 -13.84 -0.79 -3.41
N ASN A 78 -14.75 -1.75 -3.45
CA ASN A 78 -15.97 -1.75 -4.27
C ASN A 78 -17.25 -1.75 -3.43
N ASP A 79 -17.14 -1.32 -2.19
CA ASP A 79 -18.20 -1.35 -1.19
C ASP A 79 -18.49 0.04 -0.58
N CYS A 80 -17.94 1.11 -1.14
CA CYS A 80 -18.08 2.46 -0.58
C CYS A 80 -19.55 2.95 -0.55
N GLU A 81 -20.37 2.55 -1.49
CA GLU A 81 -21.79 2.90 -1.49
C GLU A 81 -22.58 2.35 -0.29
N PHE A 82 -22.08 1.27 0.33
CA PHE A 82 -22.67 0.64 1.52
C PHE A 82 -22.14 1.18 2.83
N ASN A 83 -21.31 2.23 2.77
CA ASN A 83 -20.71 2.85 3.94
C ASN A 83 -21.78 3.38 4.90
N SER A 84 -21.64 3.07 6.18
CA SER A 84 -22.57 3.53 7.24
C SER A 84 -22.61 5.05 7.43
N CYS A 85 -21.61 5.78 6.95
CA CYS A 85 -21.56 7.24 6.96
C CYS A 85 -22.24 7.89 5.75
N SER A 86 -23.16 7.19 5.10
CA SER A 86 -23.95 7.72 3.98
C SER A 86 -25.21 8.48 4.45
N PRO A 87 -25.71 9.49 3.68
CA PRO A 87 -25.07 10.09 2.51
C PRO A 87 -24.02 11.14 2.88
N GLN A 88 -23.06 11.33 1.98
CA GLN A 88 -22.03 12.37 2.10
C GLN A 88 -22.01 13.25 0.84
N PHE A 89 -21.31 14.38 0.88
CA PHE A 89 -21.04 15.17 -0.31
C PHE A 89 -19.86 14.60 -1.12
N GLY A 90 -19.88 14.83 -2.45
CA GLY A 90 -18.79 14.47 -3.34
C GLY A 90 -18.86 13.03 -3.84
N THR A 91 -17.71 12.43 -4.03
CA THR A 91 -17.52 11.14 -4.73
C THR A 91 -17.52 9.93 -3.79
N TRP A 92 -18.06 10.05 -2.60
CA TRP A 92 -17.96 9.06 -1.52
C TRP A 92 -18.44 7.64 -1.89
N GLN A 93 -19.41 7.56 -2.79
CA GLN A 93 -20.07 6.30 -3.17
C GLN A 93 -19.30 5.49 -4.22
N PHE A 94 -18.29 6.10 -4.87
CA PHE A 94 -17.57 5.43 -5.95
C PHE A 94 -16.49 4.51 -5.39
N ASP A 95 -16.28 3.41 -6.11
CA ASP A 95 -15.18 2.48 -5.87
C ASP A 95 -13.84 3.20 -5.97
N ARG A 96 -12.90 2.84 -5.12
CA ARG A 96 -11.59 3.51 -5.04
C ARG A 96 -10.49 2.70 -4.37
N ALA A 97 -9.29 3.22 -4.47
CA ALA A 97 -8.09 2.58 -3.98
C ALA A 97 -7.93 2.73 -2.45
N GLY A 98 -8.16 1.67 -1.71
CA GLY A 98 -7.75 1.46 -0.33
C GLY A 98 -8.63 2.06 0.76
N PHE A 99 -9.56 2.98 0.46
CA PHE A 99 -10.39 3.62 1.49
C PHE A 99 -11.79 3.96 0.99
N CYS A 100 -12.75 4.06 1.92
CA CYS A 100 -14.03 4.70 1.68
C CYS A 100 -14.17 5.88 2.64
N PRO A 101 -14.57 7.09 2.18
CA PRO A 101 -14.72 8.25 3.06
C PRO A 101 -15.63 7.95 4.25
N GLY A 102 -15.14 8.17 5.47
CA GLY A 102 -15.88 7.93 6.70
C GLY A 102 -15.86 6.47 7.21
N ASP A 103 -15.17 5.57 6.52
CA ASP A 103 -14.95 4.20 6.98
C ASP A 103 -13.49 3.99 7.40
N LYS A 104 -13.22 2.87 8.07
CA LYS A 104 -11.85 2.46 8.40
C LYS A 104 -11.08 2.14 7.13
N VAL A 105 -9.81 2.50 7.12
CA VAL A 105 -8.88 2.03 6.10
C VAL A 105 -8.56 0.56 6.36
N MET A 106 -8.62 -0.27 5.32
CA MET A 106 -8.30 -1.68 5.40
C MET A 106 -6.79 -1.92 5.23
N TRP A 107 -6.36 -3.10 5.65
CA TRP A 107 -5.00 -3.55 5.46
C TRP A 107 -4.99 -4.99 4.98
N ASP A 108 -3.92 -5.39 4.31
CA ASP A 108 -3.64 -6.78 3.96
C ASP A 108 -2.57 -7.35 4.88
N ASP A 109 -2.73 -8.60 5.27
CA ASP A 109 -1.77 -9.37 6.07
C ASP A 109 -1.25 -10.56 5.23
N PHE A 110 0.03 -10.55 4.89
CA PHE A 110 0.70 -11.59 4.12
C PHE A 110 1.58 -12.46 5.03
N ASN A 111 1.35 -13.76 5.02
CA ASN A 111 2.12 -14.70 5.86
C ASN A 111 3.46 -15.03 5.22
N LEU A 112 4.56 -14.61 5.86
CA LEU A 112 5.92 -14.81 5.36
C LEU A 112 6.44 -16.23 5.57
N LEU A 113 6.03 -16.92 6.64
CA LEU A 113 6.55 -18.25 6.95
C LEU A 113 6.04 -19.34 6.02
N ASN A 114 5.11 -19.04 5.12
CA ASN A 114 4.76 -19.95 4.03
C ASN A 114 5.85 -20.01 2.96
N LEU A 115 6.76 -19.03 2.91
CA LEU A 115 7.77 -18.87 1.87
C LEU A 115 9.20 -18.93 2.42
N HIS A 116 9.41 -18.56 3.69
CA HIS A 116 10.73 -18.43 4.31
C HIS A 116 10.79 -19.09 5.69
N THR A 117 11.99 -19.45 6.07
CA THR A 117 12.28 -20.11 7.35
C THR A 117 12.83 -19.09 8.37
N PRO A 118 12.49 -19.20 9.67
CA PRO A 118 13.18 -18.43 10.71
C PRO A 118 14.69 -18.65 10.66
N GLY A 119 15.46 -17.58 10.90
CA GLY A 119 16.91 -17.59 10.80
C GLY A 119 17.46 -17.12 9.44
N GLU A 120 16.61 -16.75 8.50
CA GLU A 120 17.01 -16.28 7.17
C GLU A 120 16.95 -14.78 7.03
N MET A 121 17.81 -14.25 6.14
CA MET A 121 17.71 -12.87 5.63
C MET A 121 16.83 -12.90 4.39
N ILE A 122 15.92 -11.94 4.29
CA ILE A 122 15.08 -11.75 3.10
C ILE A 122 15.24 -10.32 2.57
N SER A 123 15.04 -10.14 1.28
CA SER A 123 14.82 -8.82 0.68
C SER A 123 13.34 -8.66 0.36
N LEU A 124 12.82 -7.45 0.61
CA LEU A 124 11.43 -7.09 0.35
C LEU A 124 11.43 -5.91 -0.62
N ASP A 125 10.67 -6.04 -1.70
CA ASP A 125 10.43 -4.98 -2.66
C ASP A 125 8.93 -4.73 -2.81
N TYR A 126 8.56 -3.46 -2.92
CA TYR A 126 7.18 -3.03 -3.21
C TYR A 126 7.16 -2.41 -4.60
N VAL A 127 6.44 -3.02 -5.51
CA VAL A 127 6.41 -2.63 -6.93
C VAL A 127 5.03 -2.12 -7.29
N LEU A 128 4.97 -0.86 -7.72
CA LEU A 128 3.76 -0.28 -8.28
C LEU A 128 3.53 -0.82 -9.70
N GLU A 129 2.27 -0.96 -10.08
CA GLU A 129 1.92 -1.22 -11.49
C GLU A 129 2.38 -0.04 -12.37
N ASP A 130 2.89 -0.33 -13.55
CA ASP A 130 3.36 0.69 -14.48
C ASP A 130 2.22 1.65 -14.89
N TYR A 131 2.49 2.94 -14.83
CA TYR A 131 1.52 3.97 -15.17
C TYR A 131 2.22 5.28 -15.55
N LEU A 132 1.69 5.96 -16.54
CA LEU A 132 2.12 7.29 -16.95
C LEU A 132 0.96 8.28 -16.82
N ASN A 133 1.15 9.35 -16.08
CA ASN A 133 0.20 10.46 -16.03
C ASN A 133 0.47 11.44 -17.17
N GLU A 134 -0.20 11.25 -18.31
CA GLU A 134 -0.12 12.16 -19.45
C GLU A 134 -0.61 13.58 -19.13
N CYS A 135 -1.36 13.72 -18.03
CA CYS A 135 -1.88 14.99 -17.52
C CYS A 135 -0.91 15.68 -16.55
N SER A 136 0.26 15.12 -16.29
CA SER A 136 1.24 15.76 -15.42
C SER A 136 1.60 17.15 -15.90
N PRO A 137 1.70 18.16 -15.03
CA PRO A 137 2.19 19.49 -15.39
C PRO A 137 3.58 19.48 -16.02
N ASN A 138 4.35 18.42 -15.81
CA ASN A 138 5.67 18.23 -16.41
C ASN A 138 5.60 17.60 -17.81
N ASN A 139 4.44 17.15 -18.25
CA ASN A 139 4.23 16.67 -19.60
C ASN A 139 4.12 17.86 -20.55
N SER A 140 4.95 17.88 -21.62
CA SER A 140 5.00 18.97 -22.60
C SER A 140 3.66 19.22 -23.32
N ASP A 141 2.81 18.22 -23.38
CA ASP A 141 1.49 18.29 -24.03
C ASP A 141 0.40 18.81 -23.06
N CYS A 142 0.72 18.92 -21.77
CA CYS A 142 -0.16 19.48 -20.76
C CYS A 142 0.14 20.96 -20.57
N ILE A 143 -0.79 21.83 -20.98
CA ILE A 143 -0.67 23.28 -20.80
C ILE A 143 -1.27 23.63 -19.44
N ASP A 144 -0.49 24.31 -18.60
CA ASP A 144 -0.90 24.74 -17.26
C ASP A 144 -2.22 25.53 -17.32
N GLY A 145 -3.20 25.13 -16.49
CA GLY A 145 -4.53 25.73 -16.45
C GLY A 145 -5.44 25.42 -17.64
N GLN A 146 -5.01 24.56 -18.58
CA GLN A 146 -5.81 24.05 -19.69
C GLN A 146 -5.84 22.52 -19.65
N THR A 147 -6.96 21.94 -20.08
CA THR A 147 -7.06 20.51 -20.21
C THR A 147 -6.18 20.00 -21.34
N CYS A 148 -5.29 19.06 -21.05
CA CYS A 148 -4.71 18.23 -22.09
C CYS A 148 -5.83 17.44 -22.77
N THR A 149 -5.66 17.06 -24.04
CA THR A 149 -6.72 16.39 -24.83
C THR A 149 -7.19 15.05 -24.22
N SER A 150 -6.38 14.43 -23.40
CA SER A 150 -6.64 13.17 -22.69
C SER A 150 -7.05 13.31 -21.22
N CYS A 151 -7.14 14.56 -20.72
CA CYS A 151 -7.38 14.81 -19.29
C CYS A 151 -8.79 15.35 -19.05
N ASP A 152 -9.47 14.80 -18.06
CA ASP A 152 -10.76 15.33 -17.58
C ASP A 152 -10.53 16.21 -16.34
N TYR A 153 -10.27 17.50 -16.58
CA TYR A 153 -10.07 18.47 -15.52
C TYR A 153 -11.39 18.95 -14.94
N ASN A 154 -11.66 18.60 -13.70
CA ASN A 154 -12.75 19.22 -12.94
C ASN A 154 -12.42 20.68 -12.62
N ASN A 155 -12.84 21.63 -13.43
CA ASN A 155 -12.92 23.07 -13.21
C ASN A 155 -11.77 23.78 -12.44
N ASN A 156 -10.88 23.08 -11.77
CA ASN A 156 -9.80 23.59 -10.91
C ASN A 156 -8.45 22.89 -11.15
N GLY A 157 -8.28 22.27 -12.30
CA GLY A 157 -7.08 21.48 -12.59
C GLY A 157 -7.17 20.05 -12.05
N HIS A 158 -6.28 19.19 -12.53
CA HIS A 158 -6.17 17.85 -12.04
C HIS A 158 -5.42 17.82 -10.70
N THR A 159 -5.65 16.77 -9.94
CA THR A 159 -4.83 16.46 -8.79
C THR A 159 -3.80 15.41 -9.19
N GLU A 160 -2.56 15.64 -8.77
CA GLU A 160 -1.47 14.69 -8.98
C GLU A 160 -1.80 13.36 -8.33
N PRO A 161 -1.69 12.22 -9.05
CA PRO A 161 -1.95 10.92 -8.46
C PRO A 161 -0.82 10.55 -7.49
N PHE A 162 -1.19 10.06 -6.31
CA PHE A 162 -0.22 9.63 -5.32
C PHE A 162 -0.80 8.53 -4.40
N TYR A 163 0.10 7.79 -3.78
CA TYR A 163 -0.23 6.80 -2.76
C TYR A 163 0.32 7.19 -1.39
N PHE A 164 -0.47 6.92 -0.34
CA PHE A 164 0.04 6.68 0.99
C PHE A 164 0.32 5.19 1.13
N ILE A 165 1.49 4.83 1.62
CA ILE A 165 1.88 3.44 1.86
C ILE A 165 2.44 3.34 3.26
N SER A 166 1.88 2.47 4.08
CA SER A 166 2.39 2.13 5.40
C SER A 166 2.46 0.63 5.56
N SER A 167 3.59 0.12 6.01
CA SER A 167 3.73 -1.32 6.19
C SER A 167 4.56 -1.70 7.41
N GLN A 168 4.29 -2.88 7.92
CA GLN A 168 4.89 -3.40 9.14
C GLN A 168 5.17 -4.89 9.01
N LEU A 169 6.36 -5.30 9.47
CA LEU A 169 6.64 -6.69 9.80
C LEU A 169 6.24 -6.97 11.24
N ILE A 170 5.41 -7.98 11.43
CA ILE A 170 4.88 -8.38 12.73
C ILE A 170 5.31 -9.82 13.02
N TYR A 171 6.15 -9.97 14.03
CA TYR A 171 6.67 -11.25 14.47
C TYR A 171 6.02 -11.70 15.77
N TYR A 172 5.63 -12.97 15.81
CA TYR A 172 5.08 -13.62 16.96
C TYR A 172 6.05 -14.69 17.44
N THR A 173 6.52 -14.55 18.66
CA THR A 173 7.36 -15.54 19.34
C THR A 173 6.54 -16.21 20.43
N CYS A 174 6.68 -17.50 20.59
CA CYS A 174 6.09 -18.20 21.74
C CYS A 174 7.05 -18.07 22.92
N LEU A 175 6.68 -17.29 23.93
CA LEU A 175 7.34 -17.40 25.22
C LEU A 175 6.92 -18.74 25.82
N LEU A 176 7.79 -19.73 25.74
CA LEU A 176 7.63 -20.92 26.57
C LEU A 176 7.75 -20.42 28.03
N TYR A 177 6.60 -20.31 28.69
CA TYR A 177 6.58 -20.20 30.15
C TYR A 177 7.02 -21.55 30.69
N THR A 178 8.33 -21.74 30.89
CA THR A 178 8.81 -22.80 31.74
C THR A 178 8.41 -22.40 33.16
N SER A 179 7.28 -22.89 33.65
CA SER A 179 6.93 -22.78 35.04
C SER A 179 7.92 -23.66 35.82
N ASP A 180 8.98 -23.03 36.31
CA ASP A 180 9.78 -23.59 37.44
C ASP A 180 8.97 -23.50 38.72
N ALA A 181 7.75 -24.04 38.70
CA ALA A 181 6.88 -24.16 39.86
C ALA A 181 6.65 -25.63 40.20
N ALA A 182 7.74 -26.35 40.33
CA ALA A 182 7.66 -27.72 40.89
C ALA A 182 8.96 -28.07 41.62
N ASP A 183 9.30 -27.34 42.66
CA ASP A 183 10.13 -27.89 43.71
C ASP A 183 10.01 -27.08 45.03
N GLU A 184 8.84 -27.13 45.65
CA GLU A 184 8.68 -26.91 47.08
C GLU A 184 7.79 -28.02 47.65
N SER A 185 8.38 -29.17 47.81
CA SER A 185 7.82 -30.23 48.64
C SER A 185 8.95 -30.93 49.42
N THR A 186 9.32 -30.37 50.54
CA THR A 186 9.82 -31.12 51.71
C THR A 186 9.38 -30.44 52.96
#